data_38e3c634bef39b2c465449b204efa051
#
_entry.id   38e3c634bef39b2c465449b204efa051
#
_cell.length_a   1.000
_cell.length_b   1.000
_cell.length_c   1.000
_cell.angle_alpha   90.00
_cell.angle_beta   90.00
_cell.angle_gamma   90.00
#
_symmetry.space_group_name_H-M   'P 1'
#
loop_
_entity.id
_entity.type
_entity.pdbx_description
1 polymer ?
#
loop_
_entity_poly.entity_id
_entity_poly.type
_entity_poly.pdbx_seq_one_letter_code
_entity_poly.pdbx_strand_id
1 'polypeptide(L)'
;MNDRRTFLSTAVLSAGAFRTHANAEDEKLPGKTPNTKFAVNCEMWFTKLKFLERIEASAKLGFNAIEFWPWQGKDLKAVADICAKHKIDIAQFTAWGFSPGLNDAKNHNQFVEAVDKGCEVAKSLNCKMMCVVGGDDIPGVSQEKMHDTIVEGLKKAAPIAEKHRIMLILEPMNIRVDHKGHCLYGSAPTIRIIKAVGSDMVKINWDLYHMHITEGDLCGHLREGIGQVGYIQVADHPGRNEPGTGEINYTRVYKELQKLGYKGIVGLECRPLKDETSAAWAVNKSDQW
;
A
#
# COMPACT_ATOMS: atom_id res chain seq x y z
N MET A 1 0.12 -74.53 64.09
CA MET A 1 -0.19 -73.10 64.29
C MET A 1 0.60 -72.32 63.22
N ASN A 2 0.06 -72.14 62.08
CA ASN A 2 0.67 -71.32 61.04
C ASN A 2 -0.44 -70.61 60.30
N ASP A 3 -0.46 -69.31 60.48
CA ASP A 3 -1.43 -68.43 59.91
C ASP A 3 -0.85 -67.94 58.56
N ARG A 4 -1.54 -68.26 57.45
CA ARG A 4 -1.19 -67.79 56.11
C ARG A 4 -2.10 -66.64 55.76
N ARG A 5 -1.55 -65.40 55.81
CA ARG A 5 -2.20 -64.24 55.24
C ARG A 5 -1.93 -64.14 53.76
N THR A 6 -2.98 -64.21 52.98
CA THR A 6 -2.99 -64.07 51.54
C THR A 6 -2.98 -62.54 51.20
N PHE A 7 -1.96 -62.07 50.51
CA PHE A 7 -1.91 -60.73 49.93
C PHE A 7 -2.57 -60.75 48.54
N LEU A 8 -3.65 -60.03 48.41
CA LEU A 8 -4.26 -59.68 47.12
C LEU A 8 -3.57 -58.45 46.55
N SER A 9 -2.84 -58.63 45.47
CA SER A 9 -2.25 -57.50 44.66
C SER A 9 -3.30 -56.95 43.71
N THR A 10 -3.74 -55.77 44.00
CA THR A 10 -4.57 -54.98 43.04
C THR A 10 -3.67 -54.28 42.06
N ALA A 11 -3.67 -54.74 40.79
CA ALA A 11 -2.99 -54.06 39.69
C ALA A 11 -3.84 -52.84 39.24
N VAL A 12 -3.35 -51.66 39.49
CA VAL A 12 -3.92 -50.42 38.94
C VAL A 12 -3.31 -50.22 37.53
N LEU A 13 -4.12 -50.43 36.50
CA LEU A 13 -3.78 -50.04 35.14
C LEU A 13 -3.93 -48.52 35.00
N SER A 14 -2.83 -47.80 35.07
CA SER A 14 -2.78 -46.40 34.69
C SER A 14 -2.78 -46.27 33.15
N ALA A 15 -3.93 -45.91 32.61
CA ALA A 15 -4.02 -45.48 31.18
C ALA A 15 -3.31 -44.14 31.02
N GLY A 16 -2.07 -44.23 30.57
CA GLY A 16 -1.31 -43.04 30.13
C GLY A 16 -1.95 -42.40 28.90
N ALA A 17 -2.68 -41.30 29.08
CA ALA A 17 -3.11 -40.47 27.99
C ALA A 17 -1.87 -39.81 27.36
N PHE A 18 -1.42 -40.32 26.24
CA PHE A 18 -0.50 -39.63 25.36
C PHE A 18 -1.20 -38.39 24.81
N ARG A 19 -1.03 -37.25 25.49
CA ARG A 19 -1.27 -35.95 24.88
C ARG A 19 -0.21 -35.72 23.82
N THR A 20 -0.54 -35.99 22.59
CA THR A 20 0.20 -35.45 21.45
C THR A 20 0.03 -33.94 21.49
N HIS A 21 1.01 -33.25 22.04
CA HIS A 21 1.21 -31.82 21.77
C HIS A 21 1.65 -31.75 20.31
N ALA A 22 0.69 -31.59 19.41
CA ALA A 22 0.98 -31.03 18.12
C ALA A 22 1.41 -29.57 18.45
N ASN A 23 2.69 -29.33 18.54
CA ASN A 23 3.25 -27.99 18.34
C ASN A 23 2.89 -27.66 16.89
N ALA A 24 1.79 -26.93 16.67
CA ALA A 24 1.65 -26.13 15.50
C ALA A 24 2.78 -25.07 15.61
N GLU A 25 3.93 -25.36 15.01
CA GLU A 25 4.85 -24.32 14.63
C GLU A 25 4.00 -23.35 13.82
N ASP A 26 3.82 -22.13 14.33
CA ASP A 26 3.15 -21.06 13.61
C ASP A 26 3.92 -20.91 12.30
N GLU A 27 3.37 -21.46 11.22
CA GLU A 27 4.00 -21.46 9.90
C GLU A 27 4.28 -19.98 9.57
N LYS A 28 5.56 -19.60 9.57
CA LYS A 28 5.96 -18.21 9.31
C LYS A 28 5.53 -17.84 7.90
N LEU A 29 4.44 -17.10 7.79
CA LEU A 29 3.98 -16.59 6.52
C LEU A 29 4.83 -15.37 6.12
N PRO A 30 5.34 -15.29 4.89
CA PRO A 30 6.26 -14.23 4.48
C PRO A 30 5.66 -12.84 4.54
N GLY A 31 4.35 -12.68 4.35
CA GLY A 31 3.65 -11.40 4.45
C GLY A 31 3.44 -10.89 5.88
N LYS A 32 3.69 -11.74 6.91
CA LYS A 32 3.71 -11.29 8.31
C LYS A 32 5.07 -10.71 8.65
N THR A 33 5.22 -9.42 8.47
CA THR A 33 6.43 -8.65 8.70
C THR A 33 6.48 -8.09 10.11
N PRO A 34 7.70 -7.96 10.74
CA PRO A 34 7.79 -7.61 12.16
C PRO A 34 7.53 -6.13 12.46
N ASN A 35 7.86 -5.21 11.55
CA ASN A 35 7.87 -3.78 11.84
C ASN A 35 6.91 -2.97 10.97
N THR A 36 6.82 -3.30 9.69
CA THR A 36 6.05 -2.56 8.68
C THR A 36 4.85 -3.36 8.20
N LYS A 37 3.69 -2.74 8.10
CA LYS A 37 2.51 -3.34 7.46
C LYS A 37 2.57 -3.09 5.96
N PHE A 38 2.54 -4.14 5.16
CA PHE A 38 2.56 -4.01 3.70
C PHE A 38 1.20 -4.30 3.08
N ALA A 39 0.90 -3.57 1.99
CA ALA A 39 -0.21 -3.85 1.10
C ALA A 39 0.34 -4.38 -0.24
N VAL A 40 -0.22 -5.46 -0.73
CA VAL A 40 0.12 -6.00 -2.05
C VAL A 40 -0.61 -5.23 -3.13
N ASN A 41 0.11 -4.70 -4.14
CA ASN A 41 -0.52 -4.13 -5.31
C ASN A 41 -1.06 -5.23 -6.23
N CYS A 42 -2.38 -5.39 -6.25
CA CYS A 42 -3.05 -6.44 -7.01
C CYS A 42 -2.99 -6.27 -8.53
N GLU A 43 -2.50 -5.14 -9.06
CA GLU A 43 -2.27 -4.96 -10.49
C GLU A 43 -0.87 -5.43 -10.92
N MET A 44 0.05 -5.60 -9.97
CA MET A 44 1.44 -5.98 -10.23
C MET A 44 1.80 -7.39 -9.70
N TRP A 45 1.12 -7.88 -8.66
CA TRP A 45 1.32 -9.20 -8.08
C TRP A 45 0.26 -10.18 -8.58
N PHE A 46 0.61 -11.46 -8.69
CA PHE A 46 -0.29 -12.54 -9.11
C PHE A 46 -0.99 -12.28 -10.44
N THR A 47 -0.34 -11.58 -11.37
CA THR A 47 -0.97 -11.12 -12.63
C THR A 47 -1.52 -12.23 -13.52
N LYS A 48 -1.10 -13.48 -13.31
CA LYS A 48 -1.62 -14.66 -14.00
C LYS A 48 -2.98 -15.15 -13.46
N LEU A 49 -3.39 -14.65 -12.29
CA LEU A 49 -4.66 -14.99 -11.65
C LEU A 49 -5.74 -13.95 -11.98
N LYS A 50 -7.01 -14.32 -11.83
CA LYS A 50 -8.13 -13.38 -11.87
C LYS A 50 -8.05 -12.43 -10.66
N PHE A 51 -8.62 -11.23 -10.79
CA PHE A 51 -8.44 -10.17 -9.78
C PHE A 51 -8.81 -10.63 -8.34
N LEU A 52 -9.95 -11.28 -8.15
CA LEU A 52 -10.35 -11.77 -6.82
C LEU A 52 -9.42 -12.85 -6.28
N GLU A 53 -8.89 -13.71 -7.15
CA GLU A 53 -7.92 -14.74 -6.77
C GLU A 53 -6.59 -14.14 -6.30
N ARG A 54 -6.21 -12.94 -6.82
CA ARG A 54 -5.01 -12.19 -6.36
C ARG A 54 -5.15 -11.75 -4.91
N ILE A 55 -6.33 -11.30 -4.52
CA ILE A 55 -6.64 -10.92 -3.12
C ILE A 55 -6.49 -12.13 -2.20
N GLU A 56 -7.08 -13.25 -2.58
CA GLU A 56 -6.99 -14.49 -1.81
C GLU A 56 -5.54 -15.00 -1.72
N ALA A 57 -4.77 -14.93 -2.81
CA ALA A 57 -3.37 -15.33 -2.84
C ALA A 57 -2.50 -14.43 -1.93
N SER A 58 -2.77 -13.12 -1.91
CA SER A 58 -2.10 -12.17 -1.01
C SER A 58 -2.35 -12.52 0.46
N ALA A 59 -3.61 -12.83 0.81
CA ALA A 59 -3.98 -13.27 2.15
C ALA A 59 -3.30 -14.59 2.55
N LYS A 60 -3.19 -15.55 1.63
CA LYS A 60 -2.51 -16.85 1.85
C LYS A 60 -1.01 -16.69 2.13
N LEU A 61 -0.36 -15.67 1.56
CA LEU A 61 1.02 -15.33 1.92
C LEU A 61 1.14 -14.60 3.27
N GLY A 62 0.03 -14.24 3.91
CA GLY A 62 -0.01 -13.58 5.21
C GLY A 62 -0.07 -12.06 5.17
N PHE A 63 -0.23 -11.44 4.03
CA PHE A 63 -0.47 -10.00 3.93
C PHE A 63 -1.85 -9.63 4.47
N ASN A 64 -1.93 -8.52 5.19
CA ASN A 64 -3.15 -8.02 5.80
C ASN A 64 -3.79 -6.87 5.02
N ALA A 65 -3.17 -6.42 3.93
CA ALA A 65 -3.68 -5.34 3.11
C ALA A 65 -3.34 -5.56 1.64
N ILE A 66 -4.19 -4.97 0.80
CA ILE A 66 -3.99 -4.85 -0.65
C ILE A 66 -4.19 -3.41 -1.08
N GLU A 67 -3.71 -3.10 -2.27
CA GLU A 67 -4.06 -1.90 -3.03
C GLU A 67 -4.31 -2.28 -4.50
N PHE A 68 -4.99 -1.42 -5.22
CA PHE A 68 -5.22 -1.62 -6.65
C PHE A 68 -5.43 -0.27 -7.36
N TRP A 69 -5.33 -0.27 -8.69
CA TRP A 69 -5.57 0.92 -9.49
C TRP A 69 -7.07 1.14 -9.75
N PRO A 70 -7.60 1.50 -10.91
CA PRO A 70 -8.96 1.98 -10.99
C PRO A 70 -9.98 0.94 -10.51
N TRP A 71 -10.97 1.42 -9.79
CA TRP A 71 -12.09 0.62 -9.32
C TRP A 71 -13.10 0.28 -10.42
N GLN A 72 -13.09 1.06 -11.49
CA GLN A 72 -13.97 0.86 -12.63
C GLN A 72 -13.74 -0.52 -13.26
N GLY A 73 -14.84 -1.20 -13.61
CA GLY A 73 -14.78 -2.54 -14.20
C GLY A 73 -14.53 -3.69 -13.21
N LYS A 74 -14.39 -3.41 -11.91
CA LYS A 74 -14.29 -4.44 -10.87
C LYS A 74 -15.65 -4.71 -10.23
N ASP A 75 -15.93 -5.96 -9.87
CA ASP A 75 -17.08 -6.32 -9.03
C ASP A 75 -16.77 -5.95 -7.57
N LEU A 76 -17.12 -4.72 -7.21
CA LEU A 76 -16.81 -4.13 -5.90
C LEU A 76 -17.46 -4.91 -4.74
N LYS A 77 -18.64 -5.50 -4.96
CA LYS A 77 -19.25 -6.34 -3.94
C LYS A 77 -18.43 -7.59 -3.69
N ALA A 78 -18.02 -8.29 -4.74
CA ALA A 78 -17.18 -9.47 -4.61
C ALA A 78 -15.80 -9.13 -4.02
N VAL A 79 -15.23 -7.95 -4.33
CA VAL A 79 -14.01 -7.44 -3.70
C VAL A 79 -14.21 -7.24 -2.19
N ALA A 80 -15.28 -6.59 -1.77
CA ALA A 80 -15.59 -6.40 -0.35
C ALA A 80 -15.80 -7.74 0.38
N ASP A 81 -16.56 -8.66 -0.23
CA ASP A 81 -16.85 -9.98 0.34
C ASP A 81 -15.57 -10.82 0.55
N ILE A 82 -14.67 -10.85 -0.43
CA ILE A 82 -13.43 -11.61 -0.33
C ILE A 82 -12.44 -10.97 0.66
N CYS A 83 -12.36 -9.65 0.70
CA CYS A 83 -11.57 -8.92 1.69
C CYS A 83 -12.06 -9.20 3.11
N ALA A 84 -13.37 -9.16 3.34
CA ALA A 84 -13.98 -9.51 4.63
C ALA A 84 -13.73 -10.96 5.03
N LYS A 85 -13.90 -11.91 4.10
CA LYS A 85 -13.64 -13.34 4.30
C LYS A 85 -12.21 -13.59 4.78
N HIS A 86 -11.23 -12.93 4.21
CA HIS A 86 -9.81 -13.11 4.51
C HIS A 86 -9.26 -12.10 5.54
N LYS A 87 -10.09 -11.18 6.03
CA LYS A 87 -9.68 -10.11 6.97
C LYS A 87 -8.51 -9.29 6.43
N ILE A 88 -8.58 -8.93 5.16
CA ILE A 88 -7.58 -8.13 4.46
C ILE A 88 -8.13 -6.73 4.19
N ASP A 89 -7.36 -5.70 4.50
CA ASP A 89 -7.76 -4.31 4.31
C ASP A 89 -7.48 -3.86 2.88
N ILE A 90 -8.24 -2.89 2.39
CA ILE A 90 -7.93 -2.14 1.17
C ILE A 90 -7.27 -0.84 1.58
N ALA A 91 -5.96 -0.73 1.34
CA ALA A 91 -5.16 0.42 1.75
C ALA A 91 -5.50 1.68 0.94
N GLN A 92 -5.58 1.55 -0.37
CA GLN A 92 -5.97 2.60 -1.30
C GLN A 92 -6.42 2.01 -2.65
N PHE A 93 -7.08 2.82 -3.46
CA PHE A 93 -7.28 2.58 -4.89
C PHE A 93 -7.22 3.90 -5.68
N THR A 94 -7.02 3.84 -7.01
CA THR A 94 -6.94 5.04 -7.84
C THR A 94 -8.34 5.58 -8.16
N ALA A 95 -8.60 6.82 -7.76
CA ALA A 95 -9.83 7.56 -8.10
C ALA A 95 -9.68 8.35 -9.40
N TRP A 96 -8.47 8.88 -9.67
CA TRP A 96 -8.18 9.69 -10.86
C TRP A 96 -6.79 9.39 -11.40
N GLY A 97 -6.73 8.90 -12.63
CA GLY A 97 -5.50 8.50 -13.30
C GLY A 97 -4.85 9.61 -14.13
N PHE A 98 -4.02 9.21 -15.09
CA PHE A 98 -3.25 10.13 -15.93
C PHE A 98 -4.10 10.97 -16.90
N SER A 99 -5.16 10.40 -17.44
CA SER A 99 -6.00 11.06 -18.45
C SER A 99 -7.48 10.88 -18.12
N PRO A 100 -8.26 11.99 -18.18
CA PRO A 100 -7.82 13.36 -18.48
C PRO A 100 -7.03 13.97 -17.31
N GLY A 101 -6.01 14.81 -17.62
CA GLY A 101 -5.11 15.37 -16.61
C GLY A 101 -5.80 16.35 -15.65
N LEU A 102 -5.48 16.27 -14.37
CA LEU A 102 -5.92 17.24 -13.33
C LEU A 102 -5.27 18.61 -13.53
N ASN A 103 -4.13 18.64 -14.19
CA ASN A 103 -3.39 19.84 -14.56
C ASN A 103 -4.04 20.71 -15.69
N ASP A 104 -5.24 20.32 -16.15
CA ASP A 104 -6.05 21.09 -17.10
C ASP A 104 -7.38 21.47 -16.46
N ALA A 105 -7.62 22.76 -16.26
CA ALA A 105 -8.78 23.31 -15.55
C ALA A 105 -10.14 22.88 -16.16
N LYS A 106 -10.16 22.54 -17.48
CA LYS A 106 -11.39 22.04 -18.14
C LYS A 106 -11.86 20.69 -17.58
N ASN A 107 -10.97 19.94 -16.95
CA ASN A 107 -11.26 18.62 -16.40
C ASN A 107 -11.71 18.66 -14.92
N HIS A 108 -11.62 19.82 -14.25
CA HIS A 108 -11.87 19.91 -12.81
C HIS A 108 -13.28 19.48 -12.40
N ASN A 109 -14.32 19.80 -13.19
CA ASN A 109 -15.69 19.36 -12.85
C ASN A 109 -15.81 17.85 -12.90
N GLN A 110 -15.25 17.21 -13.94
CA GLN A 110 -15.23 15.76 -14.07
C GLN A 110 -14.38 15.11 -12.93
N PHE A 111 -13.27 15.72 -12.55
CA PHE A 111 -12.46 15.28 -11.41
C PHE A 111 -13.26 15.32 -10.11
N VAL A 112 -13.95 16.43 -9.82
CA VAL A 112 -14.78 16.57 -8.61
C VAL A 112 -15.89 15.51 -8.57
N GLU A 113 -16.57 15.26 -9.69
CA GLU A 113 -17.56 14.17 -9.78
C GLU A 113 -16.94 12.79 -9.57
N ALA A 114 -15.75 12.54 -10.10
CA ALA A 114 -15.04 11.29 -9.92
C ALA A 114 -14.63 11.07 -8.46
N VAL A 115 -14.21 12.13 -7.76
CA VAL A 115 -13.90 12.08 -6.32
C VAL A 115 -15.15 11.78 -5.50
N ASP A 116 -16.29 12.41 -5.79
CA ASP A 116 -17.52 12.15 -5.05
C ASP A 116 -17.98 10.69 -5.21
N LYS A 117 -18.04 10.19 -6.44
CA LYS A 117 -18.32 8.78 -6.73
C LYS A 117 -17.30 7.85 -6.08
N GLY A 118 -16.03 8.19 -6.15
CA GLY A 118 -14.95 7.44 -5.52
C GLY A 118 -15.11 7.36 -4.00
N CYS A 119 -15.56 8.41 -3.35
CA CYS A 119 -15.84 8.42 -1.91
C CYS A 119 -16.96 7.42 -1.52
N GLU A 120 -18.01 7.30 -2.32
CA GLU A 120 -19.04 6.28 -2.09
C GLU A 120 -18.49 4.86 -2.26
N VAL A 121 -17.65 4.63 -3.29
CA VAL A 121 -16.94 3.36 -3.47
C VAL A 121 -16.02 3.08 -2.29
N ALA A 122 -15.23 4.04 -1.86
CA ALA A 122 -14.31 3.91 -0.73
C ALA A 122 -15.04 3.50 0.55
N LYS A 123 -16.22 4.09 0.82
CA LYS A 123 -17.08 3.68 1.93
C LYS A 123 -17.55 2.23 1.80
N SER A 124 -18.02 1.83 0.62
CA SER A 124 -18.50 0.45 0.38
C SER A 124 -17.39 -0.60 0.57
N LEU A 125 -16.15 -0.22 0.33
CA LEU A 125 -14.95 -1.04 0.48
C LEU A 125 -14.26 -0.88 1.85
N ASN A 126 -14.78 -0.04 2.74
CA ASN A 126 -14.11 0.39 3.99
C ASN A 126 -12.68 0.93 3.75
N CYS A 127 -12.41 1.47 2.57
CA CYS A 127 -11.14 2.11 2.22
C CYS A 127 -11.12 3.57 2.68
N LYS A 128 -9.96 4.09 3.08
CA LYS A 128 -9.83 5.45 3.62
C LYS A 128 -9.05 6.39 2.73
N MET A 129 -8.46 5.90 1.66
CA MET A 129 -7.57 6.67 0.79
C MET A 129 -7.82 6.38 -0.68
N MET A 130 -7.68 7.39 -1.52
CA MET A 130 -7.78 7.28 -2.97
C MET A 130 -6.63 8.02 -3.63
N CYS A 131 -5.89 7.33 -4.51
CA CYS A 131 -4.81 7.93 -5.29
C CYS A 131 -5.36 8.84 -6.39
N VAL A 132 -4.65 9.95 -6.59
CA VAL A 132 -4.91 10.96 -7.62
C VAL A 132 -3.59 11.24 -8.36
N VAL A 133 -3.65 11.27 -9.69
CA VAL A 133 -2.51 11.57 -10.55
C VAL A 133 -2.67 12.94 -11.21
N GLY A 134 -1.56 13.69 -11.34
CA GLY A 134 -1.57 15.07 -11.85
C GLY A 134 -1.93 15.20 -13.32
N GLY A 135 -1.44 14.26 -14.13
CA GLY A 135 -1.58 14.29 -15.60
C GLY A 135 -0.25 14.53 -16.32
N ASP A 136 -0.28 14.44 -17.64
CA ASP A 136 0.89 14.65 -18.48
C ASP A 136 1.08 16.13 -18.84
N ASP A 137 2.28 16.48 -19.31
CA ASP A 137 2.65 17.83 -19.72
C ASP A 137 1.71 18.34 -20.83
N ILE A 138 1.28 19.59 -20.69
CA ILE A 138 0.47 20.28 -21.69
C ILE A 138 1.39 21.16 -22.53
N PRO A 139 1.49 20.94 -23.88
CA PRO A 139 2.35 21.73 -24.72
C PRO A 139 2.13 23.25 -24.58
N GLY A 140 3.19 24.00 -24.35
CA GLY A 140 3.14 25.45 -24.21
C GLY A 140 2.69 25.96 -22.81
N VAL A 141 2.41 25.08 -21.87
CA VAL A 141 2.08 25.43 -20.49
C VAL A 141 3.28 25.16 -19.58
N SER A 142 3.66 26.12 -18.75
CA SER A 142 4.76 25.92 -17.79
C SER A 142 4.37 24.92 -16.70
N GLN A 143 5.36 24.20 -16.16
CA GLN A 143 5.15 23.30 -15.01
C GLN A 143 4.50 24.00 -13.83
N GLU A 144 4.97 25.21 -13.50
CA GLU A 144 4.40 26.00 -12.40
C GLU A 144 2.90 26.24 -12.61
N LYS A 145 2.49 26.61 -13.83
CA LYS A 145 1.07 26.83 -14.14
C LYS A 145 0.26 25.52 -14.05
N MET A 146 0.83 24.41 -14.50
CA MET A 146 0.19 23.08 -14.35
C MET A 146 0.04 22.71 -12.88
N HIS A 147 1.06 22.94 -12.06
CA HIS A 147 1.00 22.70 -10.60
C HIS A 147 -0.06 23.57 -9.91
N ASP A 148 -0.15 24.85 -10.26
CA ASP A 148 -1.19 25.75 -9.72
C ASP A 148 -2.58 25.29 -10.13
N THR A 149 -2.74 24.78 -11.36
CA THR A 149 -4.00 24.20 -11.81
C THR A 149 -4.36 22.92 -11.02
N ILE A 150 -3.39 22.08 -10.69
CA ILE A 150 -3.60 20.92 -9.80
C ILE A 150 -4.08 21.40 -8.42
N VAL A 151 -3.47 22.45 -7.85
CA VAL A 151 -3.91 23.04 -6.57
C VAL A 151 -5.37 23.49 -6.64
N GLU A 152 -5.78 24.17 -7.72
CA GLU A 152 -7.17 24.61 -7.91
C GLU A 152 -8.15 23.44 -7.98
N GLY A 153 -7.80 22.38 -8.72
CA GLY A 153 -8.61 21.19 -8.82
C GLY A 153 -8.77 20.45 -7.48
N LEU A 154 -7.66 20.27 -6.76
CA LEU A 154 -7.66 19.64 -5.43
C LEU A 154 -8.45 20.46 -4.40
N LYS A 155 -8.37 21.80 -4.42
CA LYS A 155 -9.18 22.69 -3.56
C LYS A 155 -10.69 22.53 -3.80
N LYS A 156 -11.10 22.27 -5.03
CA LYS A 156 -12.53 22.02 -5.36
C LYS A 156 -12.99 20.66 -4.81
N ALA A 157 -12.13 19.64 -4.80
CA ALA A 157 -12.47 18.30 -4.33
C ALA A 157 -12.27 18.12 -2.81
N ALA A 158 -11.41 18.91 -2.16
CA ALA A 158 -11.11 18.79 -0.73
C ALA A 158 -12.34 18.80 0.19
N PRO A 159 -13.34 19.68 0.02
CA PRO A 159 -14.55 19.65 0.85
C PRO A 159 -15.33 18.33 0.76
N ILE A 160 -15.30 17.64 -0.40
CA ILE A 160 -15.93 16.34 -0.57
C ILE A 160 -15.14 15.27 0.21
N ALA A 161 -13.83 15.26 0.05
CA ALA A 161 -12.93 14.37 0.78
C ALA A 161 -13.09 14.52 2.31
N GLU A 162 -13.17 15.75 2.81
CA GLU A 162 -13.40 16.09 4.22
C GLU A 162 -14.76 15.58 4.71
N LYS A 163 -15.85 15.89 3.98
CA LYS A 163 -17.22 15.42 4.28
C LYS A 163 -17.27 13.92 4.43
N HIS A 164 -16.61 13.19 3.54
CA HIS A 164 -16.61 11.73 3.52
C HIS A 164 -15.53 11.12 4.43
N ARG A 165 -14.58 11.90 4.91
CA ARG A 165 -13.38 11.45 5.65
C ARG A 165 -12.57 10.41 4.84
N ILE A 166 -12.42 10.64 3.55
CA ILE A 166 -11.62 9.84 2.62
C ILE A 166 -10.49 10.73 2.11
N MET A 167 -9.25 10.32 2.35
CA MET A 167 -8.07 11.07 1.98
C MET A 167 -7.77 10.94 0.49
N LEU A 168 -7.51 12.06 -0.19
CA LEU A 168 -6.92 12.08 -1.52
C LEU A 168 -5.38 12.09 -1.38
N ILE A 169 -4.72 11.18 -2.07
CA ILE A 169 -3.27 11.08 -2.05
C ILE A 169 -2.72 11.35 -3.45
N LEU A 170 -2.11 12.55 -3.62
CA LEU A 170 -1.51 12.98 -4.89
C LEU A 170 -0.16 12.32 -5.09
N GLU A 171 0.02 11.69 -6.23
CA GLU A 171 1.25 10.97 -6.55
C GLU A 171 2.15 11.74 -7.53
N PRO A 172 3.37 12.11 -7.11
CA PRO A 172 4.43 12.52 -8.04
C PRO A 172 5.12 11.30 -8.65
N MET A 173 5.46 11.41 -9.94
CA MET A 173 6.05 10.34 -10.72
C MET A 173 7.56 10.53 -10.94
N ASN A 174 8.22 9.58 -11.58
CA ASN A 174 9.52 9.80 -12.20
C ASN A 174 9.35 9.96 -13.74
N ILE A 175 10.02 10.94 -14.31
CA ILE A 175 10.00 11.19 -15.75
C ILE A 175 11.20 10.62 -16.50
N ARG A 176 12.14 9.98 -15.79
CA ARG A 176 13.38 9.46 -16.38
C ARG A 176 13.22 8.05 -16.96
N VAL A 177 12.41 7.21 -16.31
CA VAL A 177 12.24 5.79 -16.67
C VAL A 177 10.81 5.49 -17.06
N ASP A 178 9.82 5.73 -16.18
CA ASP A 178 8.48 5.17 -16.35
C ASP A 178 7.48 6.14 -16.98
N HIS A 179 7.47 7.42 -16.58
CA HIS A 179 6.39 8.37 -16.91
C HIS A 179 6.93 9.62 -17.59
N LYS A 180 7.62 9.43 -18.74
CA LYS A 180 8.14 10.55 -19.54
C LYS A 180 7.01 11.51 -19.92
N GLY A 181 7.22 12.80 -19.63
CA GLY A 181 6.22 13.83 -19.91
C GLY A 181 5.16 13.97 -18.81
N HIS A 182 5.30 13.37 -17.63
CA HIS A 182 4.40 13.65 -16.53
C HIS A 182 4.68 15.03 -15.92
N CYS A 183 3.62 15.80 -15.61
CA CYS A 183 3.76 17.19 -15.21
C CYS A 183 4.27 17.38 -13.76
N LEU A 184 4.14 16.38 -12.90
CA LEU A 184 4.51 16.46 -11.49
C LEU A 184 5.52 15.39 -11.12
N TYR A 185 6.72 15.81 -10.71
CA TYR A 185 7.80 14.93 -10.25
C TYR A 185 8.63 15.61 -9.15
N GLY A 186 9.18 14.79 -8.24
CA GLY A 186 9.95 15.26 -7.09
C GLY A 186 9.12 15.68 -5.88
N SER A 187 9.73 15.64 -4.71
CA SER A 187 9.07 15.89 -3.44
C SER A 187 8.76 17.37 -3.20
N ALA A 188 9.69 18.26 -3.49
CA ALA A 188 9.55 19.69 -3.19
C ALA A 188 8.32 20.35 -3.86
N PRO A 189 8.08 20.18 -5.18
CA PRO A 189 6.87 20.73 -5.80
C PRO A 189 5.60 20.08 -5.28
N THR A 190 5.62 18.77 -4.96
CA THR A 190 4.44 18.08 -4.41
C THR A 190 4.10 18.58 -3.01
N ILE A 191 5.09 18.77 -2.13
CA ILE A 191 4.92 19.38 -0.79
C ILE A 191 4.31 20.79 -0.93
N ARG A 192 4.79 21.60 -1.90
CA ARG A 192 4.23 22.94 -2.18
C ARG A 192 2.75 22.85 -2.55
N ILE A 193 2.37 21.94 -3.44
CA ILE A 193 0.98 21.73 -3.85
C ILE A 193 0.11 21.38 -2.65
N ILE A 194 0.48 20.37 -1.86
CA ILE A 194 -0.31 19.91 -0.71
C ILE A 194 -0.48 21.03 0.32
N LYS A 195 0.60 21.78 0.64
CA LYS A 195 0.52 22.94 1.54
C LYS A 195 -0.38 24.05 0.99
N ALA A 196 -0.36 24.30 -0.32
CA ALA A 196 -1.21 25.30 -0.96
C ALA A 196 -2.69 24.89 -0.98
N VAL A 197 -3.00 23.60 -1.05
CA VAL A 197 -4.39 23.10 -0.91
C VAL A 197 -4.90 23.34 0.51
N GLY A 198 -4.10 23.06 1.53
CA GLY A 198 -4.39 23.38 2.94
C GLY A 198 -5.44 22.49 3.60
N SER A 199 -5.70 21.29 3.07
CA SER A 199 -6.63 20.32 3.64
C SER A 199 -5.90 19.11 4.24
N ASP A 200 -6.30 18.68 5.43
CA ASP A 200 -5.78 17.45 6.03
C ASP A 200 -6.22 16.18 5.31
N MET A 201 -7.24 16.27 4.46
CA MET A 201 -7.71 15.17 3.62
C MET A 201 -7.06 15.16 2.22
N VAL A 202 -6.01 15.96 2.00
CA VAL A 202 -5.21 15.95 0.77
C VAL A 202 -3.74 15.82 1.16
N LYS A 203 -3.12 14.70 0.84
CA LYS A 203 -1.74 14.35 1.22
C LYS A 203 -1.00 13.79 0.02
N ILE A 204 0.24 13.38 0.24
CA ILE A 204 1.11 12.78 -0.78
C ILE A 204 0.96 11.25 -0.75
N ASN A 205 0.79 10.64 -1.92
CA ASN A 205 1.18 9.27 -2.15
C ASN A 205 2.68 9.29 -2.50
N TRP A 206 3.52 8.95 -1.54
CA TRP A 206 4.98 9.05 -1.72
C TRP A 206 5.53 7.69 -2.15
N ASP A 207 5.60 7.49 -3.47
CA ASP A 207 6.29 6.32 -4.01
C ASP A 207 7.81 6.55 -3.96
N LEU A 208 8.48 5.81 -3.09
CA LEU A 208 9.93 5.91 -2.86
C LEU A 208 10.74 5.47 -4.09
N TYR A 209 10.19 4.61 -4.93
CA TYR A 209 10.80 4.25 -6.21
C TYR A 209 10.85 5.44 -7.17
N HIS A 210 9.74 6.15 -7.32
CA HIS A 210 9.70 7.35 -8.16
C HIS A 210 10.60 8.44 -7.63
N MET A 211 10.64 8.66 -6.32
CA MET A 211 11.50 9.68 -5.72
C MET A 211 12.97 9.30 -5.76
N HIS A 212 13.32 8.01 -5.62
CA HIS A 212 14.70 7.56 -5.78
C HIS A 212 15.26 7.90 -7.18
N ILE A 213 14.52 7.60 -8.24
CA ILE A 213 14.91 7.88 -9.63
C ILE A 213 14.98 9.38 -9.91
N THR A 214 14.09 10.16 -9.31
CA THR A 214 13.97 11.60 -9.57
C THR A 214 15.04 12.39 -8.86
N GLU A 215 15.24 12.18 -7.58
CA GLU A 215 16.00 13.07 -6.69
C GLU A 215 16.97 12.36 -5.73
N GLY A 216 16.80 11.06 -5.45
CA GLY A 216 17.64 10.35 -4.49
C GLY A 216 17.40 10.79 -3.05
N ASP A 217 18.39 10.70 -2.15
CA ASP A 217 18.35 11.08 -0.73
C ASP A 217 16.99 10.86 -0.02
N LEU A 218 16.41 9.67 -0.18
CA LEU A 218 15.07 9.33 0.31
C LEU A 218 14.87 9.70 1.79
N CYS A 219 15.86 9.43 2.64
CA CYS A 219 15.75 9.72 4.06
C CYS A 219 15.77 11.23 4.36
N GLY A 220 16.52 12.02 3.59
CA GLY A 220 16.56 13.49 3.73
C GLY A 220 15.21 14.09 3.36
N HIS A 221 14.71 13.77 2.18
CA HIS A 221 13.43 14.29 1.70
C HIS A 221 12.24 13.84 2.56
N LEU A 222 12.26 12.60 3.08
CA LEU A 222 11.23 12.16 4.04
C LEU A 222 11.21 13.01 5.32
N ARG A 223 12.37 13.42 5.86
CA ARG A 223 12.43 14.31 7.04
C ARG A 223 11.78 15.67 6.76
N GLU A 224 11.96 16.18 5.56
CA GLU A 224 11.39 17.48 5.15
C GLU A 224 9.88 17.39 4.90
N GLY A 225 9.40 16.26 4.36
CA GLY A 225 8.05 16.11 3.82
C GLY A 225 7.08 15.24 4.62
N ILE A 226 7.51 14.51 5.66
CA ILE A 226 6.69 13.47 6.33
C ILE A 226 5.34 13.98 6.82
N GLY A 227 5.22 15.22 7.25
CA GLY A 227 3.96 15.82 7.67
C GLY A 227 2.92 15.98 6.54
N GLN A 228 3.34 15.84 5.29
CA GLN A 228 2.46 15.88 4.12
C GLN A 228 2.18 14.50 3.53
N VAL A 229 2.77 13.44 4.07
CA VAL A 229 2.60 12.06 3.58
C VAL A 229 1.30 11.46 4.10
N GLY A 230 0.48 10.94 3.20
CA GLY A 230 -0.69 10.12 3.51
C GLY A 230 -0.42 8.64 3.32
N TYR A 231 0.36 8.28 2.31
CA TYR A 231 0.67 6.91 1.95
C TYR A 231 2.09 6.78 1.41
N ILE A 232 2.69 5.62 1.63
CA ILE A 232 4.02 5.27 1.10
C ILE A 232 3.89 4.09 0.16
N GLN A 233 4.57 4.15 -1.00
CA GLN A 233 4.75 3.01 -1.88
C GLN A 233 6.24 2.71 -2.07
N VAL A 234 6.54 1.46 -2.42
CA VAL A 234 7.90 0.97 -2.59
C VAL A 234 8.03 0.02 -3.77
N ALA A 235 9.11 0.19 -4.51
CA ALA A 235 9.72 -0.79 -5.39
C ALA A 235 11.23 -0.55 -5.40
N ASP A 236 12.02 -1.56 -5.73
CA ASP A 236 13.47 -1.38 -5.84
C ASP A 236 13.89 -0.95 -7.25
N HIS A 237 14.96 -0.20 -7.34
CA HIS A 237 15.55 0.26 -8.60
C HIS A 237 16.97 -0.30 -8.74
N PRO A 238 17.36 -0.73 -9.95
CA PRO A 238 16.58 -0.80 -11.20
C PRO A 238 15.59 -1.97 -11.23
N GLY A 239 14.61 -1.91 -12.12
CA GLY A 239 13.71 -3.03 -12.46
C GLY A 239 12.29 -2.94 -11.89
N ARG A 240 12.01 -2.06 -10.91
CA ARG A 240 10.71 -1.92 -10.23
C ARG A 240 10.23 -3.24 -9.62
N ASN A 241 11.19 -4.00 -9.04
CA ASN A 241 10.92 -5.26 -8.36
C ASN A 241 10.80 -5.06 -6.85
N GLU A 242 10.62 -6.15 -6.11
CA GLU A 242 10.46 -6.10 -4.65
C GLU A 242 11.69 -5.55 -3.92
N PRO A 243 11.52 -4.91 -2.75
CA PRO A 243 12.61 -4.45 -1.89
C PRO A 243 13.69 -5.52 -1.64
N GLY A 244 14.95 -5.14 -1.83
CA GLY A 244 16.12 -5.99 -1.69
C GLY A 244 16.64 -6.61 -3.00
N THR A 245 16.07 -6.22 -4.15
CA THR A 245 16.52 -6.67 -5.48
C THR A 245 17.35 -5.64 -6.24
N GLY A 246 17.38 -4.40 -5.78
CA GLY A 246 18.09 -3.28 -6.43
C GLY A 246 19.09 -2.58 -5.48
N GLU A 247 19.23 -1.27 -5.64
CA GLU A 247 20.22 -0.44 -4.96
C GLU A 247 19.69 0.30 -3.72
N ILE A 248 18.35 0.28 -3.48
CA ILE A 248 17.75 1.02 -2.37
C ILE A 248 17.91 0.23 -1.06
N ASN A 249 18.48 0.86 -0.04
CA ASN A 249 18.56 0.25 1.29
C ASN A 249 17.22 0.43 2.05
N TYR A 250 16.22 -0.39 1.72
CA TYR A 250 14.90 -0.31 2.33
C TYR A 250 14.89 -0.54 3.84
N THR A 251 15.75 -1.40 4.38
CA THR A 251 15.92 -1.55 5.84
C THR A 251 16.23 -0.21 6.50
N ARG A 252 17.10 0.61 5.91
CA ARG A 252 17.41 1.94 6.41
C ARG A 252 16.22 2.91 6.28
N VAL A 253 15.52 2.85 5.16
CA VAL A 253 14.36 3.71 4.88
C VAL A 253 13.20 3.39 5.84
N TYR A 254 12.90 2.13 6.09
CA TYR A 254 11.84 1.74 7.04
C TYR A 254 12.15 2.19 8.48
N LYS A 255 13.41 2.07 8.91
CA LYS A 255 13.85 2.64 10.20
C LYS A 255 13.63 4.14 10.28
N GLU A 256 13.90 4.86 9.20
CA GLU A 256 13.68 6.31 9.15
C GLU A 256 12.19 6.65 9.20
N LEU A 257 11.34 5.95 8.44
CA LEU A 257 9.88 6.11 8.49
C LEU A 257 9.34 5.90 9.91
N GLN A 258 9.77 4.84 10.60
CA GLN A 258 9.37 4.58 11.98
C GLN A 258 9.82 5.71 12.92
N LYS A 259 11.09 6.15 12.80
CA LYS A 259 11.65 7.26 13.58
C LYS A 259 10.90 8.57 13.36
N LEU A 260 10.40 8.80 12.15
CA LEU A 260 9.57 9.95 11.79
C LEU A 260 8.11 9.80 12.22
N GLY A 261 7.75 8.67 12.84
CA GLY A 261 6.41 8.40 13.36
C GLY A 261 5.40 7.92 12.34
N TYR A 262 5.82 7.51 11.14
CA TYR A 262 4.92 6.91 10.16
C TYR A 262 4.39 5.57 10.67
N LYS A 263 3.07 5.43 10.73
CA LYS A 263 2.36 4.23 11.21
C LYS A 263 1.41 3.65 10.16
N GLY A 264 1.44 4.20 8.96
CA GLY A 264 0.60 3.78 7.86
C GLY A 264 1.04 2.45 7.24
N ILE A 265 0.26 2.02 6.27
CA ILE A 265 0.57 0.86 5.43
C ILE A 265 1.54 1.31 4.33
N VAL A 266 2.43 0.41 3.90
CA VAL A 266 3.36 0.63 2.78
C VAL A 266 2.94 -0.27 1.61
N GLY A 267 2.62 0.34 0.47
CA GLY A 267 2.21 -0.36 -0.75
C GLY A 267 3.41 -0.98 -1.48
N LEU A 268 3.28 -2.25 -1.85
CA LEU A 268 4.25 -2.96 -2.69
C LEU A 268 3.91 -2.76 -4.17
N GLU A 269 4.16 -1.56 -4.68
CA GLU A 269 3.91 -1.22 -6.08
C GLU A 269 5.09 -1.66 -6.98
N CYS A 270 5.36 -2.96 -6.92
CA CYS A 270 6.48 -3.62 -7.57
C CYS A 270 6.06 -4.94 -8.23
N ARG A 271 6.82 -5.39 -9.21
CA ARG A 271 6.63 -6.70 -9.83
C ARG A 271 7.55 -7.72 -9.19
N PRO A 272 7.04 -8.87 -8.70
CA PRO A 272 7.89 -9.96 -8.25
C PRO A 272 8.92 -10.34 -9.32
N LEU A 273 10.21 -10.34 -8.95
CA LEU A 273 11.31 -10.62 -9.89
C LEU A 273 11.30 -12.07 -10.36
N LYS A 274 11.00 -13.00 -9.47
CA LYS A 274 10.95 -14.45 -9.76
C LYS A 274 9.53 -14.98 -9.63
N ASP A 275 9.05 -15.02 -8.41
CA ASP A 275 7.72 -15.45 -8.02
C ASP A 275 7.27 -14.70 -6.76
N GLU A 276 5.98 -14.72 -6.49
CA GLU A 276 5.38 -13.93 -5.41
C GLU A 276 5.79 -14.40 -4.01
N THR A 277 6.05 -15.68 -3.84
CA THR A 277 6.50 -16.22 -2.53
C THR A 277 7.93 -15.78 -2.22
N SER A 278 8.84 -15.88 -3.21
CA SER A 278 10.21 -15.40 -3.09
C SER A 278 10.25 -13.89 -2.84
N ALA A 279 9.40 -13.12 -3.55
CA ALA A 279 9.28 -11.68 -3.37
C ALA A 279 8.78 -11.33 -1.97
N ALA A 280 7.76 -12.02 -1.46
CA ALA A 280 7.25 -11.81 -0.10
C ALA A 280 8.33 -12.09 0.96
N TRP A 281 9.16 -13.10 0.79
CA TRP A 281 10.30 -13.36 1.68
C TRP A 281 11.38 -12.28 1.59
N ALA A 282 11.66 -11.73 0.40
CA ALA A 282 12.59 -10.61 0.25
C ALA A 282 12.08 -9.35 0.98
N VAL A 283 10.80 -9.03 0.84
CA VAL A 283 10.13 -7.96 1.60
C VAL A 283 10.24 -8.20 3.11
N ASN A 284 9.93 -9.41 3.58
CA ASN A 284 10.05 -9.76 5.00
C ASN A 284 11.47 -9.57 5.52
N LYS A 285 12.47 -10.02 4.75
CA LYS A 285 13.88 -9.86 5.09
C LYS A 285 14.30 -8.39 5.17
N SER A 286 13.82 -7.54 4.28
CA SER A 286 14.14 -6.10 4.27
C SER A 286 13.54 -5.35 5.48
N ASP A 287 12.53 -5.93 6.14
CA ASP A 287 11.87 -5.37 7.33
C ASP A 287 12.41 -5.94 8.66
N GLN A 288 13.47 -6.77 8.63
CA GLN A 288 14.11 -7.31 9.84
C GLN A 288 15.26 -6.39 10.32
N TRP A 289 15.08 -5.73 11.46
CA TRP A 289 16.06 -4.77 12.00
C TRP A 289 15.82 -4.42 13.48
#